data_51ca396137afdbf1e201b4cff342c3ba
#
_entry.id   51ca396137afdbf1e201b4cff342c3ba
#
_cell.length_a   1.000
_cell.length_b   1.000
_cell.length_c   1.000
_cell.angle_alpha   90.00
_cell.angle_beta   90.00
_cell.angle_gamma   90.00
#
_symmetry.space_group_name_H-M   'P 1'
#
loop_
_entity.id
_entity.type
_entity.pdbx_description
1 polymer ?
#
loop_
_entity_poly.entity_id
_entity_poly.type
_entity_poly.pdbx_seq_one_letter_code
_entity_poly.pdbx_strand_id
1 'polypeptide(L)'
;MKSINIIGCGRVGKTLGRAWHSSNFYRVQDVLTRSLASAEQAVTFMGAGRATNSLADLRPADVWMLAVPDGQIAQTAVALAQAAASWAKSDRPNPGGPPAIAFHCSGALASTELAPLRSLGWQLASAHCLLSFADPGTALQQLEGSPCALEGDPSATLALEPAFDRIGTRCFPLAAEHKLLYHAGAVFATNFLPVLQDLAQQLWRDSGVPADMAARLNTTLLRNAVDNILALGPVCALTGPAARGDTALVQRQGEAVAQWNPTAGKAYQALSQLAAKLAAS
;
A
#
# COMPACT_ATOMS: atom_id res chain seq x y z
N MET A 1 9.40 26.38 0.60
CA MET A 1 9.11 24.95 0.86
C MET A 1 7.67 24.86 1.33
N LYS A 2 6.83 24.06 0.64
CA LYS A 2 5.43 23.87 1.04
C LYS A 2 5.35 23.07 2.34
N SER A 3 4.34 23.37 3.17
CA SER A 3 4.05 22.64 4.41
C SER A 3 3.19 21.41 4.13
N ILE A 4 3.43 20.32 4.88
CA ILE A 4 2.58 19.13 4.87
C ILE A 4 2.17 18.74 6.28
N ASN A 5 0.88 18.48 6.47
CA ASN A 5 0.34 17.82 7.66
C ASN A 5 0.08 16.34 7.37
N ILE A 6 0.38 15.48 8.34
CA ILE A 6 0.23 14.03 8.22
C ILE A 6 -0.78 13.55 9.27
N ILE A 7 -1.91 13.03 8.80
CA ILE A 7 -2.96 12.45 9.64
C ILE A 7 -2.93 10.94 9.52
N GLY A 8 -2.66 10.24 10.62
CA GLY A 8 -2.32 8.82 10.60
C GLY A 8 -0.86 8.62 10.22
N CYS A 9 -0.05 8.18 11.15
CA CYS A 9 1.38 8.03 10.92
C CYS A 9 1.84 6.61 11.26
N GLY A 10 1.22 5.63 10.58
CA GLY A 10 1.67 4.24 10.56
C GLY A 10 2.93 4.08 9.71
N ARG A 11 3.10 2.91 9.11
CA ARG A 11 4.29 2.60 8.31
C ARG A 11 4.44 3.52 7.10
N VAL A 12 3.37 3.69 6.32
CA VAL A 12 3.35 4.57 5.12
C VAL A 12 3.64 6.02 5.49
N GLY A 13 2.89 6.57 6.46
CA GLY A 13 3.05 7.96 6.88
C GLY A 13 4.45 8.28 7.39
N LYS A 14 5.04 7.39 8.20
CA LYS A 14 6.43 7.52 8.67
C LYS A 14 7.42 7.51 7.51
N THR A 15 7.32 6.55 6.60
CA THR A 15 8.24 6.40 5.47
C THR A 15 8.19 7.62 4.56
N LEU A 16 7.01 8.01 4.08
CA LEU A 16 6.88 9.14 3.16
C LEU A 16 7.26 10.47 3.83
N GLY A 17 6.82 10.69 5.07
CA GLY A 17 7.18 11.89 5.84
C GLY A 17 8.69 12.03 6.04
N ARG A 18 9.40 10.93 6.38
CA ARG A 18 10.85 10.90 6.48
C ARG A 18 11.54 11.18 5.14
N ALA A 19 11.07 10.56 4.05
CA ALA A 19 11.64 10.73 2.72
C ALA A 19 11.53 12.20 2.25
N TRP A 20 10.36 12.83 2.40
CA TRP A 20 10.18 14.24 2.03
C TRP A 20 10.96 15.19 2.92
N HIS A 21 11.05 14.92 4.22
CA HIS A 21 11.90 15.72 5.12
C HIS A 21 13.37 15.63 4.69
N SER A 22 13.90 14.42 4.49
CA SER A 22 15.30 14.18 4.11
C SER A 22 15.67 14.78 2.75
N SER A 23 14.71 14.80 1.80
CA SER A 23 14.91 15.41 0.47
C SER A 23 14.67 16.92 0.44
N ASN A 24 14.32 17.54 1.56
CA ASN A 24 13.93 18.94 1.69
C ASN A 24 12.81 19.37 0.73
N PHE A 25 11.88 18.48 0.40
CA PHE A 25 10.78 18.79 -0.51
C PHE A 25 9.61 19.42 0.23
N TYR A 26 9.10 18.76 1.29
CA TYR A 26 8.09 19.32 2.18
C TYR A 26 8.66 19.62 3.56
N ARG A 27 8.15 20.70 4.16
CA ARG A 27 8.29 20.95 5.59
C ARG A 27 7.18 20.19 6.33
N VAL A 28 7.51 19.07 6.95
CA VAL A 28 6.57 18.34 7.82
C VAL A 28 6.21 19.26 8.98
N GLN A 29 4.92 19.62 9.09
CA GLN A 29 4.46 20.63 10.04
C GLN A 29 3.81 19.99 11.26
N ASP A 30 2.67 19.33 11.11
CA ASP A 30 1.97 18.65 12.19
C ASP A 30 1.75 17.18 11.84
N VAL A 31 1.90 16.31 12.84
CA VAL A 31 1.74 14.86 12.74
C VAL A 31 0.70 14.43 13.76
N LEU A 32 -0.46 14.01 13.28
CA LEU A 32 -1.58 13.59 14.11
C LEU A 32 -1.75 12.08 14.08
N THR A 33 -1.84 11.49 15.27
CA THR A 33 -2.23 10.09 15.46
C THR A 33 -3.22 9.97 16.62
N ARG A 34 -3.79 8.75 16.82
CA ARG A 34 -4.76 8.50 17.89
C ARG A 34 -4.23 8.76 19.31
N SER A 35 -2.93 8.61 19.53
CA SER A 35 -2.29 8.90 20.82
C SER A 35 -1.09 9.81 20.62
N LEU A 36 -0.85 10.70 21.57
CA LEU A 36 0.30 11.61 21.51
C LEU A 36 1.62 10.82 21.44
N ALA A 37 1.76 9.76 22.23
CA ALA A 37 2.95 8.91 22.23
C ALA A 37 3.27 8.31 20.83
N SER A 38 2.23 7.89 20.08
CA SER A 38 2.43 7.41 18.70
C SER A 38 2.85 8.54 17.75
N ALA A 39 2.34 9.76 17.96
CA ALA A 39 2.73 10.92 17.17
C ALA A 39 4.18 11.33 17.45
N GLU A 40 4.59 11.32 18.72
CA GLU A 40 5.97 11.60 19.14
C GLU A 40 6.96 10.59 18.57
N GLN A 41 6.64 9.28 18.62
CA GLN A 41 7.43 8.24 17.97
C GLN A 41 7.56 8.47 16.45
N ALA A 42 6.48 8.91 15.79
CA ALA A 42 6.51 9.19 14.37
C ALA A 42 7.37 10.42 14.05
N VAL A 43 7.25 11.49 14.81
CA VAL A 43 8.09 12.70 14.71
C VAL A 43 9.55 12.39 14.94
N THR A 44 9.87 11.58 15.96
CA THR A 44 11.25 11.13 16.23
C THR A 44 11.81 10.33 15.04
N PHE A 45 11.05 9.40 14.48
CA PHE A 45 11.47 8.63 13.31
C PHE A 45 11.68 9.53 12.08
N MET A 46 10.77 10.46 11.83
CA MET A 46 10.88 11.37 10.68
C MET A 46 11.98 12.41 10.84
N GLY A 47 12.30 12.79 12.08
CA GLY A 47 13.23 13.88 12.41
C GLY A 47 12.60 15.28 12.21
N ALA A 48 11.26 15.37 12.05
CA ALA A 48 10.54 16.61 11.79
C ALA A 48 9.08 16.52 12.18
N GLY A 49 8.45 17.67 12.35
CA GLY A 49 7.03 17.82 12.65
C GLY A 49 6.75 18.10 14.13
N ARG A 50 5.54 18.50 14.44
CA ARG A 50 5.00 18.66 15.79
C ARG A 50 3.97 17.55 16.03
N ALA A 51 4.15 16.77 17.07
CA ALA A 51 3.22 15.72 17.46
C ALA A 51 1.93 16.30 18.04
N THR A 52 0.79 15.75 17.64
CA THR A 52 -0.52 16.04 18.24
C THR A 52 -1.44 14.82 18.16
N ASN A 53 -2.46 14.78 19.00
CA ASN A 53 -3.54 13.81 18.96
C ASN A 53 -4.92 14.47 18.80
N SER A 54 -4.95 15.77 18.52
CA SER A 54 -6.18 16.57 18.34
C SER A 54 -6.22 17.26 16.99
N LEU A 55 -7.31 17.11 16.25
CA LEU A 55 -7.56 17.84 15.00
C LEU A 55 -7.63 19.37 15.23
N ALA A 56 -8.09 19.81 16.41
CA ALA A 56 -8.20 21.22 16.75
C ALA A 56 -6.83 21.91 16.86
N ASP A 57 -5.77 21.14 17.14
CA ASP A 57 -4.42 21.67 17.26
C ASP A 57 -3.68 21.77 15.93
N LEU A 58 -4.25 21.23 14.84
CA LEU A 58 -3.60 21.27 13.53
C LEU A 58 -3.60 22.70 12.97
N ARG A 59 -2.45 23.07 12.44
CA ARG A 59 -2.29 24.35 11.74
C ARG A 59 -2.60 24.19 10.26
N PRO A 60 -3.14 25.20 9.58
CA PRO A 60 -3.30 25.19 8.14
C PRO A 60 -2.00 24.84 7.41
N ALA A 61 -2.09 23.99 6.37
CA ALA A 61 -0.96 23.54 5.57
C ALA A 61 -1.30 23.54 4.07
N ASP A 62 -0.26 23.56 3.22
CA ASP A 62 -0.41 23.51 1.76
C ASP A 62 -0.87 22.13 1.29
N VAL A 63 -0.40 21.06 1.98
CA VAL A 63 -0.66 19.67 1.64
C VAL A 63 -1.08 18.88 2.88
N TRP A 64 -2.02 17.96 2.70
CA TRP A 64 -2.57 17.10 3.74
C TRP A 64 -2.52 15.65 3.30
N MET A 65 -1.79 14.83 4.02
CA MET A 65 -1.74 13.39 3.80
C MET A 65 -2.58 12.66 4.84
N LEU A 66 -3.59 11.91 4.40
CA LEU A 66 -4.38 11.01 5.22
C LEU A 66 -3.82 9.58 5.06
N ALA A 67 -2.93 9.19 5.96
CA ALA A 67 -2.30 7.86 5.99
C ALA A 67 -2.92 6.98 7.10
N VAL A 68 -4.24 7.06 7.22
CA VAL A 68 -5.06 6.23 8.12
C VAL A 68 -5.50 4.95 7.39
N PRO A 69 -5.97 3.91 8.12
CA PRO A 69 -6.57 2.73 7.50
C PRO A 69 -7.74 3.09 6.57
N ASP A 70 -7.92 2.35 5.48
CA ASP A 70 -8.90 2.63 4.44
C ASP A 70 -10.31 2.91 4.99
N GLY A 71 -10.80 2.08 5.90
CA GLY A 71 -12.11 2.26 6.54
C GLY A 71 -12.25 3.52 7.43
N GLN A 72 -11.17 4.28 7.62
CA GLN A 72 -11.17 5.53 8.42
C GLN A 72 -11.00 6.79 7.55
N ILE A 73 -10.71 6.65 6.25
CA ILE A 73 -10.40 7.80 5.37
C ILE A 73 -11.58 8.76 5.30
N ALA A 74 -12.77 8.28 4.95
CA ALA A 74 -13.97 9.12 4.81
C ALA A 74 -14.33 9.82 6.13
N GLN A 75 -14.32 9.09 7.25
CA GLN A 75 -14.62 9.67 8.56
C GLN A 75 -13.57 10.72 8.97
N THR A 76 -12.30 10.48 8.68
CA THR A 76 -11.22 11.43 8.94
C THR A 76 -11.38 12.69 8.09
N ALA A 77 -11.78 12.55 6.83
CA ALA A 77 -12.05 13.67 5.94
C ALA A 77 -13.21 14.56 6.44
N VAL A 78 -14.30 13.95 6.93
CA VAL A 78 -15.42 14.68 7.56
C VAL A 78 -14.94 15.45 8.79
N ALA A 79 -14.22 14.80 9.70
CA ALA A 79 -13.74 15.44 10.93
C ALA A 79 -12.75 16.57 10.63
N LEU A 80 -11.86 16.38 9.65
CA LEU A 80 -10.92 17.40 9.20
C LEU A 80 -11.65 18.60 8.56
N ALA A 81 -12.67 18.34 7.73
CA ALA A 81 -13.47 19.41 7.12
C ALA A 81 -14.17 20.27 8.19
N GLN A 82 -14.72 19.65 9.23
CA GLN A 82 -15.35 20.34 10.35
C GLN A 82 -14.32 21.18 11.15
N ALA A 83 -13.17 20.62 11.48
CA ALA A 83 -12.12 21.33 12.18
C ALA A 83 -11.59 22.53 11.36
N ALA A 84 -11.39 22.33 10.06
CA ALA A 84 -10.85 23.35 9.16
C ALA A 84 -11.86 24.44 8.75
N ALA A 85 -13.14 24.20 8.92
CA ALA A 85 -14.19 25.19 8.57
C ALA A 85 -14.09 26.48 9.37
N SER A 86 -13.50 26.44 10.56
CA SER A 86 -13.29 27.61 11.43
C SER A 86 -12.04 28.42 11.06
N TRP A 87 -11.15 27.90 10.21
CA TRP A 87 -9.93 28.61 9.84
C TRP A 87 -10.23 29.77 8.90
N ALA A 88 -9.76 30.96 9.24
CA ALA A 88 -9.89 32.12 8.35
C ALA A 88 -9.06 31.91 7.08
N LYS A 89 -9.48 32.53 5.97
CA LYS A 89 -8.69 32.48 4.71
C LYS A 89 -7.28 33.08 4.89
N SER A 90 -7.14 34.05 5.82
CA SER A 90 -5.86 34.65 6.21
C SER A 90 -4.89 33.66 6.89
N ASP A 91 -5.42 32.58 7.49
CA ASP A 91 -4.60 31.61 8.23
C ASP A 91 -3.89 30.62 7.30
N ARG A 92 -4.22 30.64 6.00
CA ARG A 92 -3.54 29.78 5.01
C ARG A 92 -2.06 30.13 4.91
N PRO A 93 -1.17 29.14 4.72
CA PRO A 93 0.28 29.39 4.57
C PRO A 93 0.62 30.33 3.42
N ASN A 94 -0.25 30.37 2.40
CA ASN A 94 -0.11 31.23 1.24
C ASN A 94 -1.49 31.87 0.91
N PRO A 95 -1.88 32.96 1.59
CA PRO A 95 -3.14 33.68 1.30
C PRO A 95 -3.14 34.17 -0.16
N GLY A 96 -4.15 33.81 -0.95
CA GLY A 96 -4.21 34.11 -2.40
C GLY A 96 -3.46 33.15 -3.31
N GLY A 97 -2.76 32.17 -2.75
CA GLY A 97 -2.14 31.08 -3.50
C GLY A 97 -3.12 29.97 -3.93
N PRO A 98 -2.62 28.88 -4.54
CA PRO A 98 -3.44 27.75 -4.93
C PRO A 98 -4.13 27.12 -3.72
N PRO A 99 -5.31 26.49 -3.93
CA PRO A 99 -6.00 25.75 -2.86
C PRO A 99 -5.11 24.66 -2.27
N ALA A 100 -5.37 24.31 -1.00
CA ALA A 100 -4.68 23.19 -0.37
C ALA A 100 -5.01 21.87 -1.09
N ILE A 101 -4.10 20.92 -1.02
CA ILE A 101 -4.25 19.58 -1.59
C ILE A 101 -4.42 18.60 -0.44
N ALA A 102 -5.44 17.74 -0.51
CA ALA A 102 -5.56 16.59 0.36
C ALA A 102 -5.45 15.31 -0.44
N PHE A 103 -4.68 14.35 0.07
CA PHE A 103 -4.60 13.03 -0.55
C PHE A 103 -4.55 11.92 0.50
N HIS A 104 -4.96 10.72 0.11
CA HIS A 104 -4.79 9.51 0.90
C HIS A 104 -3.92 8.49 0.17
N CYS A 105 -3.47 7.47 0.93
CA CYS A 105 -2.52 6.47 0.42
C CYS A 105 -3.18 5.12 0.07
N SER A 106 -4.52 5.02 0.05
CA SER A 106 -5.20 3.78 -0.31
C SER A 106 -4.99 3.41 -1.77
N GLY A 107 -4.66 2.15 -2.03
CA GLY A 107 -4.61 1.58 -3.38
C GLY A 107 -6.00 1.22 -3.93
N ALA A 108 -6.96 0.95 -3.06
CA ALA A 108 -8.29 0.47 -3.42
C ALA A 108 -9.33 1.59 -3.55
N LEU A 109 -9.25 2.62 -2.70
CA LEU A 109 -10.25 3.69 -2.60
C LEU A 109 -9.87 4.87 -3.52
N ALA A 110 -10.87 5.51 -4.10
CA ALA A 110 -10.70 6.69 -4.93
C ALA A 110 -10.60 7.97 -4.07
N SER A 111 -10.08 9.05 -4.66
CA SER A 111 -9.97 10.38 -4.03
C SER A 111 -11.32 10.96 -3.59
N THR A 112 -12.41 10.43 -4.13
CA THR A 112 -13.79 10.79 -3.74
C THR A 112 -14.11 10.51 -2.27
N GLU A 113 -13.37 9.63 -1.59
CA GLU A 113 -13.48 9.45 -0.13
C GLU A 113 -13.16 10.75 0.65
N LEU A 114 -12.41 11.65 0.03
CA LEU A 114 -12.08 12.97 0.59
C LEU A 114 -13.10 14.06 0.23
N ALA A 115 -14.20 13.73 -0.43
CA ALA A 115 -15.21 14.70 -0.90
C ALA A 115 -15.67 15.75 0.14
N PRO A 116 -15.78 15.44 1.45
CA PRO A 116 -16.10 16.45 2.46
C PRO A 116 -15.17 17.67 2.46
N LEU A 117 -13.90 17.52 2.06
CA LEU A 117 -12.93 18.61 2.00
C LEU A 117 -13.14 19.56 0.81
N ARG A 118 -13.98 19.22 -0.17
CA ARG A 118 -14.32 20.11 -1.29
C ARG A 118 -15.04 21.38 -0.84
N SER A 119 -15.78 21.32 0.27
CA SER A 119 -16.43 22.49 0.86
C SER A 119 -15.44 23.59 1.27
N LEU A 120 -14.18 23.21 1.51
CA LEU A 120 -13.07 24.11 1.81
C LEU A 120 -12.36 24.64 0.54
N GLY A 121 -12.80 24.19 -0.65
CA GLY A 121 -12.16 24.48 -1.92
C GLY A 121 -10.87 23.70 -2.16
N TRP A 122 -10.62 22.61 -1.41
CA TRP A 122 -9.39 21.81 -1.54
C TRP A 122 -9.44 20.91 -2.79
N GLN A 123 -8.27 20.65 -3.34
CA GLN A 123 -8.07 19.70 -4.43
C GLN A 123 -7.75 18.31 -3.85
N LEU A 124 -8.33 17.28 -4.43
CA LEU A 124 -8.31 15.93 -3.86
C LEU A 124 -7.59 14.94 -4.75
N ALA A 125 -6.80 14.06 -4.13
CA ALA A 125 -6.10 12.98 -4.84
C ALA A 125 -6.00 11.70 -3.99
N SER A 126 -5.61 10.64 -4.62
CA SER A 126 -4.99 9.47 -3.98
C SER A 126 -3.61 9.22 -4.58
N ALA A 127 -2.67 8.79 -3.75
CA ALA A 127 -1.31 8.48 -4.16
C ALA A 127 -0.88 7.16 -3.50
N HIS A 128 -0.78 6.10 -4.29
CA HIS A 128 -0.49 4.76 -3.80
C HIS A 128 0.86 4.28 -4.32
N CYS A 129 1.87 4.28 -3.44
CA CYS A 129 3.15 3.64 -3.73
C CYS A 129 3.01 2.12 -3.61
N LEU A 130 3.33 1.40 -4.71
CA LEU A 130 3.35 -0.07 -4.73
C LEU A 130 4.64 -0.58 -4.12
N LEU A 131 4.64 -0.63 -2.81
CA LEU A 131 5.77 -1.06 -2.01
C LEU A 131 5.26 -1.82 -0.79
N SER A 132 6.01 -2.81 -0.34
CA SER A 132 5.73 -3.48 0.94
C SER A 132 6.24 -2.63 2.09
N PHE A 133 5.34 -1.96 2.80
CA PHE A 133 5.67 -1.19 4.00
C PHE A 133 5.70 -2.06 5.26
N ALA A 134 6.39 -3.22 5.21
CA ALA A 134 6.49 -4.10 6.37
C ALA A 134 7.26 -3.44 7.53
N ASP A 135 8.34 -2.73 7.20
CA ASP A 135 9.14 -1.91 8.10
C ASP A 135 9.48 -0.56 7.45
N PRO A 136 9.29 0.58 8.15
CA PRO A 136 9.52 1.90 7.57
C PRO A 136 10.97 2.18 7.15
N GLY A 137 11.96 1.63 7.88
CA GLY A 137 13.37 1.80 7.56
C GLY A 137 13.76 1.06 6.27
N THR A 138 13.32 -0.17 6.13
CA THR A 138 13.50 -0.97 4.91
C THR A 138 12.76 -0.34 3.72
N ALA A 139 11.52 0.11 3.93
CA ALA A 139 10.73 0.76 2.89
C ALA A 139 11.41 2.03 2.34
N LEU A 140 12.09 2.82 3.18
CA LEU A 140 12.86 3.99 2.73
C LEU A 140 13.94 3.62 1.72
N GLN A 141 14.62 2.49 1.89
CA GLN A 141 15.66 2.02 0.98
C GLN A 141 15.11 1.48 -0.34
N GLN A 142 13.82 1.13 -0.37
CA GLN A 142 13.14 0.52 -1.51
C GLN A 142 12.25 1.51 -2.28
N LEU A 143 12.21 2.79 -1.89
CA LEU A 143 11.42 3.81 -2.60
C LEU A 143 11.94 4.06 -4.02
N GLU A 144 13.26 4.02 -4.22
CA GLU A 144 13.88 4.28 -5.52
C GLU A 144 13.38 3.32 -6.60
N GLY A 145 12.82 3.88 -7.66
CA GLY A 145 12.22 3.13 -8.77
C GLY A 145 10.84 2.52 -8.48
N SER A 146 10.31 2.61 -7.24
CA SER A 146 9.01 2.03 -6.92
C SER A 146 7.87 2.76 -7.66
N PRO A 147 6.89 2.04 -8.23
CA PRO A 147 5.75 2.67 -8.89
C PRO A 147 4.84 3.40 -7.88
N CYS A 148 4.26 4.53 -8.30
CA CYS A 148 3.26 5.28 -7.53
C CYS A 148 2.06 5.65 -8.42
N ALA A 149 0.91 5.07 -8.13
CA ALA A 149 -0.33 5.39 -8.84
C ALA A 149 -0.93 6.69 -8.30
N LEU A 150 -1.21 7.65 -9.18
CA LEU A 150 -1.88 8.90 -8.86
C LEU A 150 -3.28 8.91 -9.46
N GLU A 151 -4.28 9.28 -8.67
CA GLU A 151 -5.67 9.43 -9.10
C GLU A 151 -6.27 10.67 -8.40
N GLY A 152 -7.19 11.39 -9.05
CA GLY A 152 -7.91 12.51 -8.47
C GLY A 152 -7.97 13.74 -9.37
N ASP A 153 -8.11 14.91 -8.75
CA ASP A 153 -8.18 16.18 -9.48
C ASP A 153 -6.87 16.43 -10.24
N PRO A 154 -6.93 16.83 -11.53
CA PRO A 154 -5.70 17.01 -12.34
C PRO A 154 -4.70 17.99 -11.73
N SER A 155 -5.18 19.07 -11.09
CA SER A 155 -4.32 20.03 -10.41
C SER A 155 -3.63 19.45 -9.16
N ALA A 156 -4.30 18.51 -8.45
CA ALA A 156 -3.71 17.84 -7.30
C ALA A 156 -2.66 16.82 -7.73
N THR A 157 -2.98 15.97 -8.71
CA THR A 157 -2.03 14.95 -9.20
C THR A 157 -0.78 15.58 -9.80
N LEU A 158 -0.93 16.63 -10.62
CA LEU A 158 0.19 17.40 -11.20
C LEU A 158 1.08 18.04 -10.11
N ALA A 159 0.49 18.51 -9.01
CA ALA A 159 1.24 19.12 -7.93
C ALA A 159 1.90 18.11 -6.98
N LEU A 160 1.38 16.87 -6.90
CA LEU A 160 1.92 15.79 -6.08
C LEU A 160 3.05 15.02 -6.79
N GLU A 161 2.96 14.84 -8.11
CA GLU A 161 3.94 14.08 -8.90
C GLU A 161 5.40 14.47 -8.59
N PRO A 162 5.80 15.76 -8.60
CA PRO A 162 7.18 16.12 -8.26
C PRO A 162 7.61 15.75 -6.84
N ALA A 163 6.66 15.64 -5.90
CA ALA A 163 6.95 15.25 -4.53
C ALA A 163 7.30 13.75 -4.43
N PHE A 164 6.60 12.93 -5.20
CA PHE A 164 6.86 11.50 -5.27
C PHE A 164 8.11 11.19 -6.10
N ASP A 165 8.31 11.87 -7.23
CA ASP A 165 9.54 11.76 -8.02
C ASP A 165 10.78 12.13 -7.21
N ARG A 166 10.68 13.17 -6.36
CA ARG A 166 11.77 13.63 -5.50
C ARG A 166 12.25 12.56 -4.51
N ILE A 167 11.39 11.66 -4.11
CA ILE A 167 11.72 10.54 -3.21
C ILE A 167 12.02 9.24 -3.97
N GLY A 168 12.21 9.33 -5.29
CA GLY A 168 12.66 8.24 -6.16
C GLY A 168 11.54 7.37 -6.74
N THR A 169 10.26 7.65 -6.48
CA THR A 169 9.18 6.84 -7.05
C THR A 169 8.92 7.18 -8.53
N ARG A 170 8.24 6.28 -9.25
CA ARG A 170 7.82 6.45 -10.64
C ARG A 170 6.32 6.62 -10.70
N CYS A 171 5.85 7.85 -10.89
CA CYS A 171 4.43 8.15 -10.93
C CYS A 171 3.77 7.70 -12.24
N PHE A 172 2.52 7.24 -12.15
CA PHE A 172 1.67 6.98 -13.31
C PHE A 172 0.20 7.28 -12.97
N PRO A 173 -0.61 7.71 -13.96
CA PRO A 173 -2.03 7.99 -13.74
C PRO A 173 -2.83 6.69 -13.65
N LEU A 174 -3.85 6.70 -12.79
CA LEU A 174 -4.81 5.62 -12.64
C LEU A 174 -6.23 6.19 -12.59
N ALA A 175 -7.17 5.62 -13.34
CA ALA A 175 -8.57 6.01 -13.27
C ALA A 175 -9.24 5.45 -12.00
N ALA A 176 -10.16 6.23 -11.43
CA ALA A 176 -10.83 5.89 -10.16
C ALA A 176 -11.55 4.54 -10.23
N GLU A 177 -12.23 4.25 -11.35
CA GLU A 177 -12.98 3.01 -11.59
C GLU A 177 -12.09 1.76 -11.64
N HIS A 178 -10.80 1.90 -11.87
CA HIS A 178 -9.86 0.79 -11.95
C HIS A 178 -9.14 0.49 -10.64
N LYS A 179 -9.26 1.32 -9.61
CA LYS A 179 -8.50 1.18 -8.36
C LYS A 179 -8.71 -0.15 -7.65
N LEU A 180 -9.93 -0.65 -7.59
CA LEU A 180 -10.21 -1.95 -6.94
C LEU A 180 -9.49 -3.11 -7.64
N LEU A 181 -9.59 -3.17 -8.99
CA LEU A 181 -8.94 -4.22 -9.76
C LEU A 181 -7.41 -4.10 -9.71
N TYR A 182 -6.90 -2.88 -9.84
CA TYR A 182 -5.49 -2.57 -9.68
C TYR A 182 -4.95 -3.03 -8.32
N HIS A 183 -5.64 -2.70 -7.23
CA HIS A 183 -5.21 -3.10 -5.90
C HIS A 183 -5.29 -4.62 -5.69
N ALA A 184 -6.31 -5.28 -6.24
CA ALA A 184 -6.39 -6.74 -6.25
C ALA A 184 -5.17 -7.37 -6.94
N GLY A 185 -4.65 -6.77 -8.01
CA GLY A 185 -3.39 -7.18 -8.63
C GLY A 185 -2.21 -7.13 -7.65
N ALA A 186 -2.08 -6.07 -6.87
CA ALA A 186 -1.05 -5.97 -5.83
C ALA A 186 -1.22 -7.03 -4.72
N VAL A 187 -2.47 -7.33 -4.33
CA VAL A 187 -2.77 -8.41 -3.38
C VAL A 187 -2.32 -9.77 -3.91
N PHE A 188 -2.61 -10.07 -5.18
CA PHE A 188 -2.12 -11.30 -5.82
C PHE A 188 -0.60 -11.36 -5.87
N ALA A 189 0.06 -10.26 -6.20
CA ALA A 189 1.51 -10.21 -6.35
C ALA A 189 2.27 -10.36 -5.02
N THR A 190 1.68 -9.94 -3.90
CA THR A 190 2.41 -9.84 -2.62
C THR A 190 1.69 -10.49 -1.45
N ASN A 191 0.41 -10.17 -1.20
CA ASN A 191 -0.26 -10.51 0.05
C ASN A 191 -0.64 -12.00 0.15
N PHE A 192 -0.94 -12.65 -0.98
CA PHE A 192 -1.21 -14.08 -0.99
C PHE A 192 0.06 -14.94 -0.89
N LEU A 193 1.22 -14.40 -1.24
CA LEU A 193 2.47 -15.16 -1.20
C LEU A 193 2.81 -15.69 0.21
N PRO A 194 2.78 -14.90 1.30
CA PRO A 194 2.96 -15.40 2.65
C PRO A 194 1.94 -16.49 3.04
N VAL A 195 0.69 -16.35 2.62
CA VAL A 195 -0.37 -17.35 2.90
C VAL A 195 -0.06 -18.69 2.21
N LEU A 196 0.37 -18.65 0.94
CA LEU A 196 0.76 -19.85 0.21
C LEU A 196 1.99 -20.53 0.83
N GLN A 197 2.97 -19.74 1.31
CA GLN A 197 4.16 -20.25 1.97
C GLN A 197 3.82 -20.91 3.33
N ASP A 198 2.91 -20.33 4.10
CA ASP A 198 2.44 -20.90 5.37
C ASP A 198 1.71 -22.23 5.14
N LEU A 199 0.78 -22.28 4.16
CA LEU A 199 0.10 -23.51 3.77
C LEU A 199 1.08 -24.61 3.34
N ALA A 200 2.07 -24.29 2.53
CA ALA A 200 3.09 -25.25 2.09
C ALA A 200 3.86 -25.84 3.28
N GLN A 201 4.27 -24.99 4.21
CA GLN A 201 4.99 -25.44 5.41
C GLN A 201 4.12 -26.31 6.32
N GLN A 202 2.84 -25.99 6.47
CA GLN A 202 1.90 -26.82 7.24
C GLN A 202 1.73 -28.21 6.58
N LEU A 203 1.47 -28.24 5.28
CA LEU A 203 1.33 -29.50 4.53
C LEU A 203 2.55 -30.41 4.67
N TRP A 204 3.77 -29.86 4.57
CA TRP A 204 4.99 -30.67 4.73
C TRP A 204 5.14 -31.21 6.15
N ARG A 205 4.88 -30.40 7.17
CA ARG A 205 4.95 -30.85 8.57
C ARG A 205 3.94 -31.96 8.84
N ASP A 206 2.71 -31.79 8.37
CA ASP A 206 1.64 -32.77 8.59
C ASP A 206 1.81 -34.03 7.72
N SER A 207 2.64 -33.96 6.67
CA SER A 207 3.13 -35.12 5.89
C SER A 207 4.34 -35.82 6.51
N GLY A 208 4.80 -35.39 7.70
CA GLY A 208 5.92 -36.02 8.40
C GLY A 208 7.31 -35.48 8.00
N VAL A 209 7.41 -34.41 7.24
CA VAL A 209 8.70 -33.77 6.93
C VAL A 209 9.25 -33.08 8.17
N PRO A 210 10.50 -33.33 8.59
CA PRO A 210 11.11 -32.64 9.73
C PRO A 210 11.05 -31.12 9.59
N ALA A 211 10.84 -30.39 10.70
CA ALA A 211 10.58 -28.94 10.68
C ALA A 211 11.74 -28.12 10.06
N ASP A 212 12.98 -28.50 10.34
CA ASP A 212 14.18 -27.88 9.73
C ASP A 212 14.25 -28.11 8.22
N MET A 213 13.87 -29.31 7.76
CA MET A 213 13.80 -29.64 6.35
C MET A 213 12.66 -28.89 5.66
N ALA A 214 11.47 -28.79 6.27
CA ALA A 214 10.35 -28.02 5.72
C ALA A 214 10.72 -26.54 5.52
N ALA A 215 11.45 -25.93 6.46
CA ALA A 215 11.94 -24.57 6.32
C ALA A 215 12.95 -24.41 5.15
N ARG A 216 13.84 -25.38 4.96
CA ARG A 216 14.80 -25.41 3.84
C ARG A 216 14.10 -25.57 2.49
N LEU A 217 13.15 -26.51 2.41
CA LEU A 217 12.34 -26.72 1.20
C LEU A 217 11.63 -25.43 0.81
N ASN A 218 10.97 -24.78 1.78
CA ASN A 218 10.27 -23.53 1.54
C ASN A 218 11.19 -22.45 0.97
N THR A 219 12.32 -22.20 1.62
CA THR A 219 13.29 -21.18 1.18
C THR A 219 13.83 -21.47 -0.23
N THR A 220 14.20 -22.72 -0.50
CA THR A 220 14.76 -23.12 -1.79
C THR A 220 13.74 -22.97 -2.91
N LEU A 221 12.54 -23.51 -2.71
CA LEU A 221 11.50 -23.47 -3.75
C LEU A 221 11.00 -22.06 -4.01
N LEU A 222 10.85 -21.24 -2.97
CA LEU A 222 10.42 -19.84 -3.13
C LEU A 222 11.46 -19.05 -3.94
N ARG A 223 12.75 -19.14 -3.60
CA ARG A 223 13.81 -18.44 -4.35
C ARG A 223 13.84 -18.88 -5.81
N ASN A 224 13.86 -20.20 -6.04
CA ASN A 224 13.87 -20.72 -7.40
C ASN A 224 12.65 -20.28 -8.21
N ALA A 225 11.45 -20.26 -7.60
CA ALA A 225 10.24 -19.79 -8.27
C ALA A 225 10.32 -18.31 -8.64
N VAL A 226 10.77 -17.46 -7.70
CA VAL A 226 10.95 -16.02 -7.93
C VAL A 226 11.99 -15.78 -9.04
N ASP A 227 13.15 -16.41 -8.96
CA ASP A 227 14.22 -16.24 -9.94
C ASP A 227 13.76 -16.67 -11.35
N ASN A 228 13.06 -17.80 -11.45
CA ASN A 228 12.51 -18.27 -12.72
C ASN A 228 11.43 -17.31 -13.28
N ILE A 229 10.53 -16.81 -12.45
CA ILE A 229 9.49 -15.86 -12.88
C ILE A 229 10.14 -14.57 -13.41
N LEU A 230 11.15 -14.06 -12.72
CA LEU A 230 11.84 -12.84 -13.14
C LEU A 230 12.64 -13.01 -14.43
N ALA A 231 13.24 -14.20 -14.62
CA ALA A 231 14.06 -14.49 -15.81
C ALA A 231 13.24 -14.87 -17.03
N LEU A 232 12.16 -15.64 -16.87
CA LEU A 232 11.44 -16.29 -17.96
C LEU A 232 10.00 -15.77 -18.15
N GLY A 233 9.50 -15.00 -17.22
CA GLY A 233 8.08 -14.65 -17.12
C GLY A 233 7.21 -15.79 -16.57
N PRO A 234 5.97 -15.51 -16.16
CA PRO A 234 5.12 -16.46 -15.44
C PRO A 234 4.74 -17.70 -16.29
N VAL A 235 4.53 -17.55 -17.59
CA VAL A 235 4.14 -18.66 -18.48
C VAL A 235 5.25 -19.69 -18.56
N CYS A 236 6.47 -19.26 -18.90
CA CYS A 236 7.63 -20.16 -19.08
C CYS A 236 8.20 -20.69 -17.75
N ALA A 237 7.97 -19.96 -16.64
CA ALA A 237 8.39 -20.39 -15.31
C ALA A 237 7.45 -21.43 -14.70
N LEU A 238 6.22 -21.56 -15.22
CA LEU A 238 5.23 -22.48 -14.66
C LEU A 238 5.62 -23.94 -14.92
N THR A 239 5.68 -24.72 -13.85
CA THR A 239 5.97 -26.15 -13.87
C THR A 239 4.94 -26.93 -13.04
N GLY A 240 5.08 -28.24 -12.98
CA GLY A 240 4.22 -29.09 -12.15
C GLY A 240 3.09 -29.79 -12.90
N PRO A 241 2.24 -30.56 -12.19
CA PRO A 241 1.25 -31.42 -12.81
C PRO A 241 0.16 -30.66 -13.58
N ALA A 242 -0.31 -29.52 -13.08
CA ALA A 242 -1.31 -28.71 -13.76
C ALA A 242 -0.77 -28.16 -15.11
N ALA A 243 0.48 -27.73 -15.14
CA ALA A 243 1.13 -27.24 -16.37
C ALA A 243 1.32 -28.36 -17.41
N ARG A 244 1.53 -29.60 -16.96
CA ARG A 244 1.68 -30.77 -17.86
C ARG A 244 0.35 -31.41 -18.25
N GLY A 245 -0.78 -30.90 -17.78
CA GLY A 245 -2.09 -31.48 -18.06
C GLY A 245 -2.40 -32.77 -17.31
N ASP A 246 -1.69 -33.09 -16.23
CA ASP A 246 -1.94 -34.26 -15.40
C ASP A 246 -3.14 -34.07 -14.47
N THR A 247 -4.32 -34.08 -15.07
CA THR A 247 -5.59 -33.80 -14.37
C THR A 247 -5.89 -34.81 -13.27
N ALA A 248 -5.52 -36.10 -13.46
CA ALA A 248 -5.76 -37.14 -12.47
C ALA A 248 -4.93 -36.90 -11.20
N LEU A 249 -3.67 -36.54 -11.33
CA LEU A 249 -2.82 -36.21 -10.18
C LEU A 249 -3.29 -34.94 -9.48
N VAL A 250 -3.64 -33.89 -10.25
CA VAL A 250 -4.17 -32.62 -9.70
C VAL A 250 -5.43 -32.87 -8.89
N GLN A 251 -6.36 -33.70 -9.39
CA GLN A 251 -7.58 -34.06 -8.67
C GLN A 251 -7.26 -34.77 -7.34
N ARG A 252 -6.44 -35.80 -7.36
CA ARG A 252 -6.05 -36.56 -6.16
C ARG A 252 -5.37 -35.69 -5.11
N GLN A 253 -4.49 -34.78 -5.55
CA GLN A 253 -3.86 -33.81 -4.64
C GLN A 253 -4.89 -32.85 -4.05
N GLY A 254 -5.83 -32.34 -4.86
CA GLY A 254 -6.91 -31.46 -4.40
C GLY A 254 -7.82 -32.16 -3.37
N GLU A 255 -8.14 -33.42 -3.57
CA GLU A 255 -8.91 -34.23 -2.62
C GLU A 255 -8.18 -34.41 -1.29
N ALA A 256 -6.87 -34.73 -1.34
CA ALA A 256 -6.04 -34.87 -0.14
C ALA A 256 -5.93 -33.56 0.64
N VAL A 257 -5.73 -32.43 -0.05
CA VAL A 257 -5.70 -31.10 0.57
C VAL A 257 -7.07 -30.72 1.15
N ALA A 258 -8.18 -31.06 0.47
CA ALA A 258 -9.52 -30.80 0.96
C ALA A 258 -9.88 -31.62 2.21
N GLN A 259 -9.40 -32.87 2.31
CA GLN A 259 -9.52 -33.68 3.52
C GLN A 259 -8.74 -33.10 4.68
N TRP A 260 -7.55 -32.57 4.43
CA TRP A 260 -6.71 -31.92 5.44
C TRP A 260 -7.30 -30.57 5.88
N ASN A 261 -7.71 -29.71 4.95
CA ASN A 261 -8.32 -28.42 5.20
C ASN A 261 -9.25 -28.04 4.03
N PRO A 262 -10.58 -27.97 4.25
CA PRO A 262 -11.55 -27.69 3.17
C PRO A 262 -11.33 -26.34 2.47
N THR A 263 -10.89 -25.31 3.18
CA THR A 263 -10.61 -23.99 2.59
C THR A 263 -9.36 -24.00 1.71
N ALA A 264 -8.29 -24.67 2.17
CA ALA A 264 -7.09 -24.89 1.38
C ALA A 264 -7.38 -25.72 0.13
N GLY A 265 -8.26 -26.72 0.22
CA GLY A 265 -8.69 -27.52 -0.92
C GLY A 265 -9.37 -26.70 -2.01
N LYS A 266 -10.25 -25.77 -1.63
CA LYS A 266 -10.88 -24.84 -2.59
C LYS A 266 -9.84 -23.93 -3.27
N ALA A 267 -8.88 -23.39 -2.49
CA ALA A 267 -7.80 -22.58 -3.02
C ALA A 267 -6.91 -23.40 -3.99
N TYR A 268 -6.56 -24.64 -3.63
CA TYR A 268 -5.79 -25.55 -4.48
C TYR A 268 -6.46 -25.79 -5.83
N GLN A 269 -7.78 -26.07 -5.82
CA GLN A 269 -8.55 -26.28 -7.05
C GLN A 269 -8.57 -25.01 -7.92
N ALA A 270 -8.87 -23.84 -7.35
CA ALA A 270 -8.95 -22.59 -8.09
C ALA A 270 -7.59 -22.23 -8.73
N LEU A 271 -6.50 -22.35 -7.97
CA LEU A 271 -5.15 -22.08 -8.47
C LEU A 271 -4.72 -23.08 -9.53
N SER A 272 -5.07 -24.38 -9.38
CA SER A 272 -4.79 -25.40 -10.39
C SER A 272 -5.49 -25.14 -11.72
N GLN A 273 -6.75 -24.68 -11.68
CA GLN A 273 -7.49 -24.28 -12.89
C GLN A 273 -6.83 -23.06 -13.57
N LEU A 274 -6.39 -22.07 -12.78
CA LEU A 274 -5.66 -20.91 -13.32
C LEU A 274 -4.31 -21.31 -13.90
N ALA A 275 -3.58 -22.22 -13.25
CA ALA A 275 -2.32 -22.76 -13.75
C ALA A 275 -2.49 -23.51 -15.07
N ALA A 276 -3.53 -24.34 -15.21
CA ALA A 276 -3.82 -25.01 -16.48
C ALA A 276 -4.15 -24.03 -17.61
N LYS A 277 -4.89 -22.96 -17.33
CA LYS A 277 -5.16 -21.88 -18.30
C LYS A 277 -3.89 -21.13 -18.68
N LEU A 278 -3.04 -20.82 -17.71
CA LEU A 278 -1.77 -20.13 -17.96
C LEU A 278 -0.82 -20.98 -18.83
N ALA A 279 -0.81 -22.30 -18.62
CA ALA A 279 0.01 -23.21 -19.43
C ALA A 279 -0.47 -23.35 -20.89
N ALA A 280 -1.73 -23.01 -21.17
CA ALA A 280 -2.34 -23.07 -22.51
C ALA A 280 -2.26 -21.73 -23.26
N SER A 281 -1.76 -20.67 -22.64
CA SER A 281 -1.63 -19.33 -23.25
C SER A 281 -0.27 -19.15 -23.93
#